data_e4a2dd9a34e9815888448ccc9e170786
#
_entry.id   e4a2dd9a34e9815888448ccc9e170786
#
_cell.length_a   1.000
_cell.length_b   1.000
_cell.length_c   1.000
_cell.angle_alpha   90.00
_cell.angle_beta   90.00
_cell.angle_gamma   90.00
#
_symmetry.space_group_name_H-M   'P 1'
#
loop_
_entity.id
_entity.type
_entity.pdbx_description
1 polymer ?
#
loop_
_entity_poly.entity_id
_entity_poly.type
_entity_poly.pdbx_seq_one_letter_code
_entity_poly.pdbx_strand_id
1 'polypeptide(L)'
;MDPLILSRIQFGANISFHILFPTITIALGWVLLFFKLRYNATGDSAWMRAYFTWVKVFALSFAMGVVSGVTMSFQFGTNWPGYMEKVGNIAGPLLAYEILTAFFLEAAFLGIMLFGFRRVSNRVHTMATVLVAGGTTLSAFWIIALNSWMQTPAGYEIRDGVAHAVDWWAIVFNPSMPYRLVHMLLASGLTVSFLIAGLSALRYLYGDRSESMWKALRTGVFTAAILIPIQIFAGDQHGLNTLEHQPQKVAAMEANWNTGPNVPLILFAIPDEAAKENKLELAIPDGASLILRHSASGVVPGLNDYPGNHPPVFPVFWGFRVMVGTGLLMLAVSWSAAFFLKRRHSLPKPLAMLMVPMALSGWLATLAGWYTTEIGRQPWLVTGVLKTADAVGPVAGSHVALTLAIYLILYVVLLITYLGVLVHLALKAAKDGDTSPLPGVLNAPMSQPAAGE
;
A
#
# COMPACT_ATOMS: atom_id res chain seq x y z
N MET A 1 5.03 -1.59 -32.58
CA MET A 1 4.79 -2.08 -31.21
C MET A 1 3.29 -2.11 -30.97
N ASP A 2 2.79 -3.15 -30.33
CA ASP A 2 1.35 -3.30 -30.03
C ASP A 2 0.87 -2.21 -29.05
N PRO A 3 -0.09 -1.35 -29.44
CA PRO A 3 -0.62 -0.30 -28.58
C PRO A 3 -1.24 -0.84 -27.28
N LEU A 4 -1.87 -2.01 -27.30
CA LEU A 4 -2.46 -2.64 -26.15
C LEU A 4 -1.40 -2.99 -25.08
N ILE A 5 -0.30 -3.64 -25.50
CA ILE A 5 0.78 -4.02 -24.58
C ILE A 5 1.44 -2.77 -24.01
N LEU A 6 1.71 -1.76 -24.83
CA LEU A 6 2.32 -0.50 -24.37
C LEU A 6 1.42 0.24 -23.39
N SER A 7 0.11 0.33 -23.66
CA SER A 7 -0.85 0.96 -22.76
C SER A 7 -0.96 0.23 -21.40
N ARG A 8 -0.90 -1.10 -21.41
CA ARG A 8 -0.86 -1.93 -20.19
C ARG A 8 0.42 -1.67 -19.38
N ILE A 9 1.59 -1.63 -20.03
CA ILE A 9 2.86 -1.34 -19.37
C ILE A 9 2.83 0.09 -18.80
N GLN A 10 2.33 1.07 -19.55
CA GLN A 10 2.25 2.45 -19.12
C GLN A 10 1.34 2.63 -17.89
N PHE A 11 0.16 2.03 -17.91
CA PHE A 11 -0.74 2.06 -16.74
C PHE A 11 -0.14 1.30 -15.56
N GLY A 12 0.47 0.13 -15.79
CA GLY A 12 1.16 -0.65 -14.78
C GLY A 12 2.31 0.12 -14.13
N ALA A 13 3.12 0.83 -14.91
CA ALA A 13 4.20 1.68 -14.40
C ALA A 13 3.66 2.85 -13.58
N ASN A 14 2.60 3.51 -14.06
CA ASN A 14 1.99 4.63 -13.36
C ASN A 14 1.39 4.22 -12.01
N ILE A 15 0.57 3.16 -11.98
CA ILE A 15 -0.03 2.68 -10.72
C ILE A 15 1.05 2.15 -9.75
N SER A 16 2.10 1.50 -10.27
CA SER A 16 3.21 1.03 -9.45
C SER A 16 3.93 2.17 -8.75
N PHE A 17 4.14 3.28 -9.44
CA PHE A 17 4.70 4.48 -8.84
C PHE A 17 3.71 5.16 -7.89
N HIS A 18 2.45 5.33 -8.32
CA HIS A 18 1.43 6.03 -7.56
C HIS A 18 1.16 5.38 -6.19
N ILE A 19 0.95 4.04 -6.16
CA ILE A 19 0.52 3.33 -4.95
C ILE A 19 1.53 3.42 -3.79
N LEU A 20 2.81 3.69 -4.08
CA LEU A 20 3.86 3.83 -3.07
C LEU A 20 3.53 4.94 -2.06
N PHE A 21 2.94 6.03 -2.48
CA PHE A 21 2.70 7.20 -1.65
C PHE A 21 1.41 7.11 -0.83
N PRO A 22 0.24 6.74 -1.37
CA PRO A 22 -0.95 6.47 -0.58
C PRO A 22 -0.74 5.42 0.50
N THR A 23 0.02 4.35 0.23
CA THR A 23 0.36 3.35 1.27
C THR A 23 1.12 3.94 2.46
N ILE A 24 1.79 5.07 2.29
CA ILE A 24 2.38 5.80 3.40
C ILE A 24 1.34 6.73 4.03
N THR A 25 0.67 7.58 3.24
CA THR A 25 -0.18 8.64 3.80
C THR A 25 -1.39 8.09 4.56
N ILE A 26 -2.00 6.98 4.12
CA ILE A 26 -3.16 6.36 4.78
C ILE A 26 -2.86 6.06 6.26
N ALA A 27 -1.76 5.38 6.57
CA ALA A 27 -1.46 5.03 7.95
C ALA A 27 -0.62 6.08 8.68
N LEU A 28 0.24 6.84 7.99
CA LEU A 28 1.07 7.84 8.63
C LEU A 28 0.23 8.96 9.26
N GLY A 29 -0.92 9.32 8.68
CA GLY A 29 -1.86 10.25 9.29
C GLY A 29 -2.28 9.83 10.70
N TRP A 30 -2.60 8.54 10.88
CA TRP A 30 -2.97 7.97 12.19
C TRP A 30 -1.79 7.91 13.16
N VAL A 31 -0.57 7.62 12.69
CA VAL A 31 0.63 7.68 13.54
C VAL A 31 0.93 9.10 13.98
N LEU A 32 0.76 10.09 13.11
CA LEU A 32 0.89 11.50 13.46
C LEU A 32 -0.17 11.91 14.50
N LEU A 33 -1.40 11.47 14.34
CA LEU A 33 -2.44 11.68 15.34
C LEU A 33 -2.07 11.03 16.68
N PHE A 34 -1.55 9.80 16.67
CA PHE A 34 -1.07 9.12 17.87
C PHE A 34 0.02 9.95 18.58
N PHE A 35 1.04 10.43 17.86
CA PHE A 35 2.08 11.29 18.45
C PHE A 35 1.50 12.57 19.03
N LYS A 36 0.55 13.20 18.34
CA LYS A 36 -0.15 14.40 18.80
C LYS A 36 -0.93 14.15 20.08
N LEU A 37 -1.69 13.07 20.15
CA LEU A 37 -2.47 12.70 21.33
C LEU A 37 -1.58 12.34 22.52
N ARG A 38 -0.44 11.65 22.28
CA ARG A 38 0.56 11.37 23.33
C ARG A 38 1.15 12.65 23.88
N TYR A 39 1.50 13.61 23.02
CA TYR A 39 1.95 14.93 23.46
C TYR A 39 0.87 15.65 24.29
N ASN A 40 -0.37 15.67 23.83
CA ASN A 40 -1.46 16.32 24.55
C ASN A 40 -1.70 15.72 25.95
N ALA A 41 -1.51 14.40 26.09
CA ALA A 41 -1.72 13.69 27.35
C ALA A 41 -0.54 13.80 28.33
N THR A 42 0.70 13.91 27.82
CA THR A 42 1.89 13.83 28.68
C THR A 42 2.66 15.14 28.81
N GLY A 43 2.45 16.11 27.91
CA GLY A 43 3.26 17.32 27.80
C GLY A 43 4.69 17.07 27.27
N ASP A 44 5.07 15.83 27.01
CA ASP A 44 6.42 15.45 26.62
C ASP A 44 6.73 15.86 25.17
N SER A 45 7.63 16.82 25.05
CA SER A 45 8.03 17.42 23.76
C SER A 45 8.65 16.45 22.77
N ALA A 46 9.20 15.31 23.22
CA ALA A 46 9.77 14.30 22.33
C ALA A 46 8.71 13.69 21.37
N TRP A 47 7.45 13.55 21.80
CA TRP A 47 6.36 13.17 20.93
C TRP A 47 6.09 14.17 19.82
N MET A 48 6.17 15.46 20.16
CA MET A 48 5.95 16.54 19.19
C MET A 48 7.13 16.66 18.21
N ARG A 49 8.36 16.39 18.66
CA ARG A 49 9.53 16.30 17.77
C ARG A 49 9.39 15.14 16.78
N ALA A 50 8.93 13.97 17.25
CA ALA A 50 8.61 12.85 16.37
C ALA A 50 7.53 13.26 15.35
N TYR A 51 6.44 13.90 15.79
CA TYR A 51 5.40 14.44 14.92
C TYR A 51 5.98 15.34 13.81
N PHE A 52 6.81 16.34 14.16
CA PHE A 52 7.38 17.27 13.18
C PHE A 52 8.42 16.64 12.25
N THR A 53 9.06 15.56 12.64
CA THR A 53 9.90 14.79 11.74
C THR A 53 9.04 14.07 10.70
N TRP A 54 7.99 13.39 11.14
CA TRP A 54 7.18 12.51 10.28
C TRP A 54 6.12 13.26 9.47
N VAL A 55 5.65 14.44 9.91
CA VAL A 55 4.71 15.24 9.10
C VAL A 55 5.36 15.76 7.81
N LYS A 56 6.69 15.94 7.78
CA LYS A 56 7.43 16.31 6.56
C LYS A 56 7.42 15.15 5.56
N VAL A 57 7.59 13.91 6.06
CA VAL A 57 7.47 12.70 5.24
C VAL A 57 6.05 12.57 4.71
N PHE A 58 5.04 12.82 5.55
CA PHE A 58 3.64 12.83 5.13
C PHE A 58 3.40 13.83 3.99
N ALA A 59 3.81 15.09 4.17
CA ALA A 59 3.60 16.14 3.16
C ALA A 59 4.30 15.83 1.84
N LEU A 60 5.52 15.29 1.87
CA LEU A 60 6.25 14.87 0.69
C LEU A 60 5.53 13.71 -0.03
N SER A 61 5.11 12.69 0.72
CA SER A 61 4.37 11.54 0.17
C SER A 61 3.03 11.98 -0.42
N PHE A 62 2.31 12.87 0.26
CA PHE A 62 1.05 13.43 -0.23
C PHE A 62 1.25 14.16 -1.56
N ALA A 63 2.25 15.05 -1.66
CA ALA A 63 2.54 15.77 -2.90
C ALA A 63 2.87 14.81 -4.06
N MET A 64 3.66 13.78 -3.79
CA MET A 64 3.99 12.75 -4.80
C MET A 64 2.76 11.95 -5.21
N GLY A 65 1.89 11.61 -4.28
CA GLY A 65 0.61 10.94 -4.54
C GLY A 65 -0.30 11.76 -5.44
N VAL A 66 -0.44 13.07 -5.16
CA VAL A 66 -1.25 13.98 -5.98
C VAL A 66 -0.73 14.07 -7.41
N VAL A 67 0.57 14.30 -7.61
CA VAL A 67 1.18 14.42 -8.95
C VAL A 67 0.97 13.15 -9.77
N SER A 68 1.23 11.99 -9.18
CA SER A 68 1.07 10.71 -9.89
C SER A 68 -0.39 10.31 -10.08
N GLY A 69 -1.29 10.69 -9.15
CA GLY A 69 -2.73 10.43 -9.25
C GLY A 69 -3.40 11.20 -10.38
N VAL A 70 -3.04 12.48 -10.57
CA VAL A 70 -3.53 13.28 -11.70
C VAL A 70 -3.13 12.63 -13.03
N THR A 71 -1.87 12.19 -13.15
CA THR A 71 -1.40 11.49 -14.36
C THR A 71 -2.20 10.21 -14.64
N MET A 72 -2.52 9.45 -13.58
CA MET A 72 -3.33 8.24 -13.70
C MET A 72 -4.76 8.52 -14.15
N SER A 73 -5.37 9.59 -13.64
CA SER A 73 -6.74 9.97 -14.01
C SER A 73 -6.87 10.31 -15.49
N PHE A 74 -5.88 10.96 -16.08
CA PHE A 74 -5.87 11.24 -17.53
C PHE A 74 -5.84 9.97 -18.39
N GLN A 75 -5.19 8.89 -17.93
CA GLN A 75 -5.10 7.64 -18.71
C GLN A 75 -6.46 6.95 -18.89
N PHE A 76 -7.44 7.18 -18.02
CA PHE A 76 -8.79 6.65 -18.20
C PHE A 76 -9.47 7.18 -19.48
N GLY A 77 -9.18 8.41 -19.89
CA GLY A 77 -9.73 8.99 -21.12
C GLY A 77 -8.83 8.82 -22.35
N THR A 78 -7.50 8.72 -22.15
CA THR A 78 -6.54 8.66 -23.27
C THR A 78 -6.22 7.24 -23.69
N ASN A 79 -5.83 6.39 -22.76
CA ASN A 79 -5.41 5.02 -23.04
C ASN A 79 -6.54 4.01 -22.97
N TRP A 80 -7.53 4.26 -22.10
CA TRP A 80 -8.61 3.34 -21.77
C TRP A 80 -10.02 3.95 -21.92
N PRO A 81 -10.36 4.64 -23.05
CA PRO A 81 -11.67 5.25 -23.21
C PRO A 81 -12.81 4.23 -23.14
N GLY A 82 -12.64 3.02 -23.67
CA GLY A 82 -13.64 1.97 -23.60
C GLY A 82 -14.02 1.54 -22.17
N TYR A 83 -13.14 1.79 -21.19
CA TYR A 83 -13.50 1.62 -19.78
C TYR A 83 -14.55 2.62 -19.34
N MET A 84 -14.35 3.91 -19.62
CA MET A 84 -15.32 4.95 -19.25
C MET A 84 -16.61 4.87 -20.07
N GLU A 85 -16.54 4.47 -21.34
CA GLU A 85 -17.71 4.23 -22.19
C GLU A 85 -18.57 3.08 -21.65
N LYS A 86 -17.94 1.97 -21.21
CA LYS A 86 -18.63 0.76 -20.77
C LYS A 86 -19.16 0.83 -19.34
N VAL A 87 -18.36 1.37 -18.40
CA VAL A 87 -18.64 1.32 -16.95
C VAL A 87 -18.60 2.69 -16.28
N GLY A 88 -18.49 3.78 -17.03
CA GLY A 88 -18.37 5.15 -16.52
C GLY A 88 -19.53 5.60 -15.62
N ASN A 89 -20.74 5.06 -15.82
CA ASN A 89 -21.89 5.35 -14.94
C ASN A 89 -21.71 4.82 -13.51
N ILE A 90 -20.77 3.89 -13.29
CA ILE A 90 -20.40 3.36 -11.97
C ILE A 90 -19.07 3.93 -11.54
N ALA A 91 -18.06 3.85 -12.41
CA ALA A 91 -16.70 4.30 -12.10
C ALA A 91 -16.63 5.81 -11.87
N GLY A 92 -17.33 6.62 -12.67
CA GLY A 92 -17.33 8.07 -12.57
C GLY A 92 -17.76 8.60 -11.21
N PRO A 93 -18.94 8.23 -10.69
CA PRO A 93 -19.36 8.62 -9.34
C PRO A 93 -18.39 8.20 -8.23
N LEU A 94 -17.85 6.97 -8.26
CA LEU A 94 -16.92 6.50 -7.23
C LEU A 94 -15.60 7.27 -7.25
N LEU A 95 -15.04 7.59 -8.44
CA LEU A 95 -13.88 8.47 -8.58
C LEU A 95 -14.18 9.90 -8.15
N ALA A 96 -15.37 10.42 -8.46
CA ALA A 96 -15.79 11.74 -8.04
C ALA A 96 -15.92 11.85 -6.51
N TYR A 97 -16.49 10.84 -5.85
CA TYR A 97 -16.57 10.81 -4.39
C TYR A 97 -15.18 10.75 -3.72
N GLU A 98 -14.24 10.03 -4.29
CA GLU A 98 -12.84 10.03 -3.82
C GLU A 98 -12.28 11.46 -3.82
N ILE A 99 -12.39 12.18 -4.94
CA ILE A 99 -11.88 13.55 -5.08
C ILE A 99 -12.62 14.52 -4.15
N LEU A 100 -13.95 14.51 -4.17
CA LEU A 100 -14.78 15.51 -3.48
C LEU A 100 -14.77 15.34 -1.96
N THR A 101 -14.79 14.11 -1.46
CA THR A 101 -14.96 13.83 -0.03
C THR A 101 -13.65 13.55 0.71
N ALA A 102 -12.62 13.13 0.00
CA ALA A 102 -11.34 12.75 0.58
C ALA A 102 -10.23 13.75 0.24
N PHE A 103 -9.87 13.89 -1.03
CA PHE A 103 -8.74 14.73 -1.45
C PHE A 103 -8.89 16.21 -1.01
N PHE A 104 -10.07 16.81 -1.18
CA PHE A 104 -10.29 18.20 -0.73
C PHE A 104 -10.20 18.33 0.79
N LEU A 105 -10.67 17.32 1.54
CA LEU A 105 -10.56 17.31 2.99
C LEU A 105 -9.08 17.28 3.42
N GLU A 106 -8.29 16.39 2.82
CA GLU A 106 -6.86 16.28 3.09
C GLU A 106 -6.11 17.57 2.74
N ALA A 107 -6.28 18.09 1.54
CA ALA A 107 -5.60 19.29 1.06
C ALA A 107 -5.93 20.52 1.91
N ALA A 108 -7.18 20.70 2.32
CA ALA A 108 -7.63 21.84 3.11
C ALA A 108 -6.99 21.87 4.52
N PHE A 109 -6.87 20.70 5.17
CA PHE A 109 -6.38 20.64 6.55
C PHE A 109 -4.89 20.34 6.68
N LEU A 110 -4.21 19.89 5.62
CA LEU A 110 -2.78 19.64 5.61
C LEU A 110 -1.97 20.90 5.96
N GLY A 111 -2.38 22.05 5.46
CA GLY A 111 -1.74 23.33 5.78
C GLY A 111 -1.76 23.65 7.29
N ILE A 112 -2.85 23.32 7.98
CA ILE A 112 -2.97 23.47 9.44
C ILE A 112 -2.05 22.48 10.16
N MET A 113 -1.94 21.23 9.70
CA MET A 113 -1.02 20.24 10.26
C MET A 113 0.45 20.70 10.18
N LEU A 114 0.85 21.29 9.05
CA LEU A 114 2.22 21.69 8.78
C LEU A 114 2.60 23.00 9.50
N PHE A 115 1.72 24.00 9.48
CA PHE A 115 2.03 25.38 9.83
C PHE A 115 1.18 25.94 10.97
N GLY A 116 0.13 25.22 11.38
CA GLY A 116 -0.88 25.71 12.34
C GLY A 116 -0.50 25.57 13.80
N PHE A 117 0.51 24.77 14.16
CA PHE A 117 0.79 24.35 15.56
C PHE A 117 0.78 25.48 16.60
N ARG A 118 1.22 26.70 16.23
CA ARG A 118 1.20 27.91 17.08
C ARG A 118 0.25 28.99 16.60
N ARG A 119 -0.34 28.81 15.42
CA ARG A 119 -1.25 29.82 14.83
C ARG A 119 -2.71 29.55 15.15
N VAL A 120 -3.04 28.31 15.53
CA VAL A 120 -4.38 27.91 15.93
C VAL A 120 -4.36 27.25 17.31
N SER A 121 -5.52 27.10 17.93
CA SER A 121 -5.61 26.40 19.21
C SER A 121 -5.18 24.93 19.10
N ASN A 122 -4.71 24.35 20.21
CA ASN A 122 -4.30 22.94 20.23
C ASN A 122 -5.43 21.98 19.78
N ARG A 123 -6.70 22.33 20.09
CA ARG A 123 -7.87 21.56 19.66
C ARG A 123 -8.04 21.60 18.14
N VAL A 124 -7.92 22.77 17.53
CA VAL A 124 -8.02 22.92 16.06
C VAL A 124 -6.89 22.18 15.35
N HIS A 125 -5.65 22.26 15.84
CA HIS A 125 -4.53 21.51 15.26
C HIS A 125 -4.73 20.00 15.37
N THR A 126 -5.24 19.51 16.51
CA THR A 126 -5.54 18.08 16.69
C THR A 126 -6.69 17.64 15.74
N MET A 127 -7.75 18.43 15.64
CA MET A 127 -8.87 18.16 14.74
C MET A 127 -8.41 18.12 13.27
N ALA A 128 -7.54 19.05 12.85
CA ALA A 128 -6.95 19.01 11.50
C ALA A 128 -6.20 17.71 11.24
N THR A 129 -5.44 17.20 12.24
CA THR A 129 -4.75 15.92 12.11
C THR A 129 -5.74 14.75 12.01
N VAL A 130 -6.85 14.76 12.77
CA VAL A 130 -7.93 13.75 12.66
C VAL A 130 -8.56 13.79 11.26
N LEU A 131 -8.89 14.98 10.75
CA LEU A 131 -9.55 15.13 9.46
C LEU A 131 -8.66 14.69 8.30
N VAL A 132 -7.36 14.97 8.36
CA VAL A 132 -6.42 14.48 7.34
C VAL A 132 -6.27 12.95 7.44
N ALA A 133 -6.10 12.37 8.63
CA ALA A 133 -6.01 10.92 8.80
C ALA A 133 -7.30 10.20 8.35
N GLY A 134 -8.46 10.78 8.66
CA GLY A 134 -9.76 10.28 8.20
C GLY A 134 -9.93 10.42 6.68
N GLY A 135 -9.49 11.54 6.11
CA GLY A 135 -9.51 11.81 4.67
C GLY A 135 -8.73 10.77 3.87
N THR A 136 -7.47 10.49 4.28
CA THR A 136 -6.66 9.46 3.61
C THR A 136 -7.29 8.07 3.67
N THR A 137 -7.95 7.73 4.79
CA THR A 137 -8.69 6.46 4.92
C THR A 137 -9.93 6.44 4.03
N LEU A 138 -10.64 7.56 3.94
CA LEU A 138 -11.82 7.69 3.09
C LEU A 138 -11.46 7.65 1.60
N SER A 139 -10.32 8.21 1.21
CA SER A 139 -9.74 8.07 -0.13
C SER A 139 -9.49 6.61 -0.46
N ALA A 140 -8.82 5.87 0.44
CA ALA A 140 -8.62 4.43 0.29
C ALA A 140 -9.93 3.67 0.17
N PHE A 141 -10.95 4.02 0.94
CA PHE A 141 -12.27 3.39 0.88
C PHE A 141 -12.89 3.50 -0.52
N TRP A 142 -12.97 4.70 -1.09
CA TRP A 142 -13.61 4.91 -2.39
C TRP A 142 -12.86 4.22 -3.53
N ILE A 143 -11.52 4.34 -3.56
CA ILE A 143 -10.74 3.72 -4.63
C ILE A 143 -10.75 2.19 -4.53
N ILE A 144 -10.76 1.62 -3.31
CA ILE A 144 -10.90 0.18 -3.12
C ILE A 144 -12.31 -0.29 -3.44
N ALA A 145 -13.36 0.49 -3.15
CA ALA A 145 -14.73 0.16 -3.56
C ALA A 145 -14.81 -0.01 -5.07
N LEU A 146 -14.26 0.93 -5.85
CA LEU A 146 -14.20 0.83 -7.31
C LEU A 146 -13.36 -0.36 -7.78
N ASN A 147 -12.15 -0.50 -7.24
CA ASN A 147 -11.23 -1.57 -7.66
C ASN A 147 -11.79 -2.96 -7.32
N SER A 148 -12.42 -3.12 -6.15
CA SER A 148 -13.05 -4.38 -5.77
C SER A 148 -14.28 -4.70 -6.62
N TRP A 149 -15.07 -3.69 -6.97
CA TRP A 149 -16.18 -3.87 -7.90
C TRP A 149 -15.72 -4.38 -9.26
N MET A 150 -14.59 -3.90 -9.78
CA MET A 150 -14.00 -4.43 -11.01
C MET A 150 -13.58 -5.91 -10.91
N GLN A 151 -13.30 -6.41 -9.71
CA GLN A 151 -12.96 -7.83 -9.46
C GLN A 151 -14.20 -8.71 -9.32
N THR A 152 -15.20 -8.23 -8.58
CA THR A 152 -16.47 -8.94 -8.28
C THR A 152 -17.65 -8.01 -8.50
N PRO A 153 -18.01 -7.71 -9.78
CA PRO A 153 -19.08 -6.77 -10.08
C PRO A 153 -20.44 -7.22 -9.53
N ALA A 154 -21.14 -6.31 -8.84
CA ALA A 154 -22.46 -6.53 -8.28
C ALA A 154 -23.29 -5.24 -8.38
N GLY A 155 -24.62 -5.31 -8.22
CA GLY A 155 -25.50 -4.16 -8.12
C GLY A 155 -25.65 -3.35 -9.42
N TYR A 156 -25.41 -3.97 -10.59
CA TYR A 156 -25.49 -3.32 -11.89
C TYR A 156 -26.34 -4.12 -12.87
N GLU A 157 -26.78 -3.48 -13.95
CA GLU A 157 -27.36 -4.12 -15.13
C GLU A 157 -26.75 -3.53 -16.40
N ILE A 158 -26.76 -4.30 -17.48
CA ILE A 158 -26.31 -3.85 -18.81
C ILE A 158 -27.53 -3.39 -19.61
N ARG A 159 -27.53 -2.09 -20.01
CA ARG A 159 -28.50 -1.50 -20.92
C ARG A 159 -27.76 -0.93 -22.13
N ASP A 160 -28.14 -1.29 -23.33
CA ASP A 160 -27.50 -0.86 -24.57
C ASP A 160 -25.98 -1.02 -24.57
N GLY A 161 -25.51 -2.10 -23.95
CA GLY A 161 -24.08 -2.41 -23.86
C GLY A 161 -23.31 -1.64 -22.77
N VAL A 162 -23.94 -0.76 -21.98
CA VAL A 162 -23.34 0.04 -20.92
C VAL A 162 -23.82 -0.44 -19.54
N ALA A 163 -22.94 -0.44 -18.57
CA ALA A 163 -23.28 -0.80 -17.19
C ALA A 163 -23.96 0.38 -16.47
N HIS A 164 -25.11 0.12 -15.87
CA HIS A 164 -25.86 1.07 -15.07
C HIS A 164 -26.01 0.58 -13.64
N ALA A 165 -25.85 1.49 -12.69
CA ALA A 165 -26.06 1.19 -11.27
C ALA A 165 -27.55 0.96 -11.00
N VAL A 166 -27.88 -0.14 -10.33
CA VAL A 166 -29.23 -0.45 -9.84
C VAL A 166 -29.27 -0.54 -8.32
N ASP A 167 -28.15 -0.90 -7.68
CA ASP A 167 -28.00 -0.96 -6.23
C ASP A 167 -26.60 -0.46 -5.83
N TRP A 168 -26.54 0.78 -5.36
CA TRP A 168 -25.28 1.39 -4.91
C TRP A 168 -24.69 0.72 -3.67
N TRP A 169 -25.52 0.12 -2.81
CA TRP A 169 -25.00 -0.61 -1.66
C TRP A 169 -24.25 -1.86 -2.09
N ALA A 170 -24.82 -2.64 -3.02
CA ALA A 170 -24.19 -3.81 -3.59
C ALA A 170 -22.94 -3.46 -4.44
N ILE A 171 -22.91 -2.28 -5.08
CA ILE A 171 -21.73 -1.78 -5.81
C ILE A 171 -20.60 -1.50 -4.84
N VAL A 172 -20.84 -0.69 -3.81
CA VAL A 172 -19.82 -0.25 -2.86
C VAL A 172 -19.35 -1.40 -1.98
N PHE A 173 -20.28 -2.18 -1.44
CA PHE A 173 -19.99 -3.34 -0.57
C PHE A 173 -20.09 -4.67 -1.36
N ASN A 174 -19.47 -4.70 -2.54
CA ASN A 174 -19.41 -5.91 -3.34
C ASN A 174 -18.66 -7.05 -2.60
N PRO A 175 -18.78 -8.31 -3.05
CA PRO A 175 -18.30 -9.47 -2.29
C PRO A 175 -16.82 -9.43 -1.88
N SER A 176 -15.96 -8.76 -2.62
CA SER A 176 -14.52 -8.69 -2.30
C SER A 176 -14.11 -7.41 -1.56
N MET A 177 -14.96 -6.38 -1.50
CA MET A 177 -14.61 -5.06 -0.96
C MET A 177 -14.14 -5.10 0.50
N PRO A 178 -14.83 -5.74 1.46
CA PRO A 178 -14.40 -5.74 2.86
C PRO A 178 -13.03 -6.37 3.07
N TYR A 179 -12.76 -7.48 2.40
CA TYR A 179 -11.48 -8.20 2.48
C TYR A 179 -10.33 -7.36 1.92
N ARG A 180 -10.55 -6.74 0.77
CA ARG A 180 -9.55 -5.91 0.09
C ARG A 180 -9.25 -4.63 0.85
N LEU A 181 -10.29 -3.97 1.40
CA LEU A 181 -10.12 -2.76 2.21
C LEU A 181 -9.32 -3.05 3.48
N VAL A 182 -9.70 -4.08 4.24
CA VAL A 182 -8.98 -4.46 5.47
C VAL A 182 -7.53 -4.82 5.16
N HIS A 183 -7.31 -5.66 4.13
CA HIS A 183 -5.97 -6.04 3.70
C HIS A 183 -5.10 -4.83 3.34
N MET A 184 -5.65 -3.86 2.60
CA MET A 184 -4.93 -2.67 2.17
C MET A 184 -4.63 -1.70 3.33
N LEU A 185 -5.57 -1.50 4.25
CA LEU A 185 -5.35 -0.66 5.43
C LEU A 185 -4.26 -1.24 6.34
N LEU A 186 -4.26 -2.55 6.56
CA LEU A 186 -3.22 -3.24 7.32
C LEU A 186 -1.87 -3.20 6.60
N ALA A 187 -1.84 -3.38 5.28
CA ALA A 187 -0.63 -3.26 4.46
C ALA A 187 -0.03 -1.84 4.55
N SER A 188 -0.87 -0.80 4.54
CA SER A 188 -0.44 0.57 4.77
C SER A 188 0.13 0.75 6.20
N GLY A 189 -0.53 0.19 7.20
CA GLY A 189 -0.05 0.18 8.59
C GLY A 189 1.33 -0.44 8.72
N LEU A 190 1.56 -1.59 8.07
CA LEU A 190 2.85 -2.26 8.04
C LEU A 190 3.91 -1.46 7.27
N THR A 191 3.54 -0.88 6.12
CA THR A 191 4.44 -0.03 5.32
C THR A 191 4.98 1.12 6.16
N VAL A 192 4.10 1.85 6.83
CA VAL A 192 4.49 2.98 7.70
C VAL A 192 5.28 2.52 8.91
N SER A 193 4.88 1.41 9.53
CA SER A 193 5.56 0.87 10.70
C SER A 193 7.02 0.49 10.38
N PHE A 194 7.27 -0.16 9.26
CA PHE A 194 8.62 -0.51 8.82
C PHE A 194 9.41 0.69 8.31
N LEU A 195 8.76 1.65 7.65
CA LEU A 195 9.39 2.91 7.25
C LEU A 195 9.89 3.68 8.48
N ILE A 196 9.04 3.82 9.50
CA ILE A 196 9.40 4.50 10.76
C ILE A 196 10.50 3.74 11.49
N ALA A 197 10.36 2.42 11.64
CA ALA A 197 11.33 1.59 12.34
C ALA A 197 12.69 1.58 11.64
N GLY A 198 12.71 1.45 10.31
CA GLY A 198 13.94 1.42 9.52
C GLY A 198 14.69 2.74 9.49
N LEU A 199 13.99 3.88 9.27
CA LEU A 199 14.62 5.20 9.32
C LEU A 199 15.07 5.58 10.75
N SER A 200 14.34 5.14 11.78
CA SER A 200 14.78 5.31 13.17
C SER A 200 15.99 4.42 13.48
N ALA A 201 16.05 3.20 12.94
CA ALA A 201 17.23 2.34 13.04
C ALA A 201 18.45 2.96 12.33
N LEU A 202 18.25 3.62 11.18
CA LEU A 202 19.30 4.38 10.50
C LEU A 202 19.83 5.50 11.41
N ARG A 203 18.94 6.30 12.02
CA ARG A 203 19.31 7.35 12.99
C ARG A 203 20.11 6.75 14.15
N TYR A 204 19.64 5.63 14.71
CA TYR A 204 20.33 4.92 15.79
C TYR A 204 21.76 4.49 15.40
N LEU A 205 21.96 3.97 14.18
CA LEU A 205 23.28 3.56 13.69
C LEU A 205 24.22 4.75 13.49
N TYR A 206 23.67 5.92 13.18
CA TYR A 206 24.43 7.20 13.09
C TYR A 206 24.62 7.90 14.46
N GLY A 207 24.34 7.21 15.56
CA GLY A 207 24.66 7.69 16.91
C GLY A 207 23.56 8.48 17.59
N ASP A 208 22.39 8.63 16.98
CA ASP A 208 21.24 9.30 17.63
C ASP A 208 20.74 8.46 18.80
N ARG A 209 20.55 9.12 19.95
CA ARG A 209 20.01 8.52 21.17
C ARG A 209 18.87 9.35 21.77
N SER A 210 18.31 10.26 20.95
CA SER A 210 17.22 11.15 21.36
C SER A 210 15.96 10.37 21.75
N GLU A 211 15.20 10.91 22.69
CA GLU A 211 13.91 10.33 23.11
C GLU A 211 12.90 10.28 21.96
N SER A 212 12.92 11.30 21.08
CA SER A 212 12.05 11.34 19.92
C SER A 212 12.32 10.20 18.95
N MET A 213 13.59 9.86 18.72
CA MET A 213 13.98 8.70 17.91
C MET A 213 13.51 7.40 18.56
N TRP A 214 13.75 7.19 19.85
CA TRP A 214 13.33 5.99 20.56
C TRP A 214 11.81 5.82 20.58
N LYS A 215 11.04 6.91 20.73
CA LYS A 215 9.57 6.88 20.67
C LYS A 215 9.08 6.49 19.28
N ALA A 216 9.65 7.06 18.23
CA ALA A 216 9.33 6.70 16.86
C ALA A 216 9.69 5.23 16.57
N LEU A 217 10.91 4.79 16.91
CA LEU A 217 11.36 3.41 16.73
C LEU A 217 10.42 2.40 17.41
N ARG A 218 10.11 2.65 18.70
CA ARG A 218 9.20 1.77 19.46
C ARG A 218 7.80 1.76 18.84
N THR A 219 7.27 2.90 18.44
CA THR A 219 5.96 2.97 17.78
C THR A 219 5.97 2.13 16.51
N GLY A 220 6.95 2.29 15.62
CA GLY A 220 7.04 1.49 14.39
C GLY A 220 7.15 -0.01 14.68
N VAL A 221 8.08 -0.41 15.56
CA VAL A 221 8.32 -1.83 15.86
C VAL A 221 7.12 -2.51 16.50
N PHE A 222 6.52 -1.91 17.52
CA PHE A 222 5.39 -2.54 18.23
C PHE A 222 4.11 -2.53 17.39
N THR A 223 3.88 -1.48 16.59
CA THR A 223 2.77 -1.48 15.63
C THR A 223 2.95 -2.57 14.58
N ALA A 224 4.14 -2.72 13.99
CA ALA A 224 4.43 -3.80 13.05
C ALA A 224 4.22 -5.18 13.68
N ALA A 225 4.73 -5.40 14.90
CA ALA A 225 4.61 -6.67 15.59
C ALA A 225 3.16 -7.09 15.89
N ILE A 226 2.26 -6.11 16.06
CA ILE A 226 0.82 -6.34 16.27
C ILE A 226 0.11 -6.54 14.92
N LEU A 227 0.40 -5.69 13.93
CA LEU A 227 -0.34 -5.71 12.67
C LEU A 227 0.00 -6.92 11.79
N ILE A 228 1.24 -7.43 11.83
CA ILE A 228 1.65 -8.50 10.90
C ILE A 228 0.88 -9.80 11.08
N PRO A 229 0.64 -10.36 12.29
CA PRO A 229 -0.20 -11.54 12.42
C PRO A 229 -1.65 -11.29 12.00
N ILE A 230 -2.18 -10.08 12.23
CA ILE A 230 -3.52 -9.69 11.77
C ILE A 230 -3.56 -9.63 10.23
N GLN A 231 -2.50 -9.10 9.60
CA GLN A 231 -2.37 -9.07 8.14
C GLN A 231 -2.32 -10.46 7.54
N ILE A 232 -1.59 -11.40 8.16
CA ILE A 232 -1.52 -12.78 7.69
C ILE A 232 -2.92 -13.42 7.74
N PHE A 233 -3.64 -13.25 8.85
CA PHE A 233 -5.02 -13.74 8.98
C PHE A 233 -5.96 -13.08 7.95
N ALA A 234 -5.91 -11.75 7.81
CA ALA A 234 -6.74 -11.04 6.85
C ALA A 234 -6.39 -11.43 5.39
N GLY A 235 -5.12 -11.72 5.12
CA GLY A 235 -4.65 -12.23 3.82
C GLY A 235 -5.19 -13.61 3.50
N ASP A 236 -5.22 -14.51 4.48
CA ASP A 236 -5.83 -15.84 4.35
C ASP A 236 -7.32 -15.73 4.01
N GLN A 237 -8.09 -14.95 4.76
CA GLN A 237 -9.51 -14.71 4.51
C GLN A 237 -9.76 -14.08 3.12
N HIS A 238 -8.88 -13.17 2.69
CA HIS A 238 -8.94 -12.60 1.34
C HIS A 238 -8.64 -13.65 0.26
N GLY A 239 -7.71 -14.57 0.52
CA GLY A 239 -7.40 -15.71 -0.35
C GLY A 239 -8.60 -16.64 -0.52
N LEU A 240 -9.30 -16.98 0.58
CA LEU A 240 -10.51 -17.80 0.55
C LEU A 240 -11.66 -17.11 -0.22
N ASN A 241 -11.88 -15.82 -0.02
CA ASN A 241 -12.83 -15.04 -0.80
C ASN A 241 -12.46 -15.02 -2.29
N THR A 242 -11.17 -14.93 -2.61
CA THR A 242 -10.69 -14.99 -3.99
C THR A 242 -10.91 -16.37 -4.59
N LEU A 243 -10.75 -17.45 -3.82
CA LEU A 243 -11.03 -18.83 -4.27
C LEU A 243 -12.51 -19.03 -4.63
N GLU A 244 -13.41 -18.41 -3.87
CA GLU A 244 -14.86 -18.48 -4.12
C GLU A 244 -15.27 -17.74 -5.39
N HIS A 245 -14.73 -16.53 -5.61
CA HIS A 245 -15.22 -15.63 -6.67
C HIS A 245 -14.33 -15.60 -7.93
N GLN A 246 -13.07 -15.97 -7.81
CA GLN A 246 -12.07 -15.94 -8.90
C GLN A 246 -11.12 -17.15 -8.81
N PRO A 247 -11.65 -18.40 -8.88
CA PRO A 247 -10.87 -19.62 -8.68
C PRO A 247 -9.69 -19.76 -9.65
N GLN A 248 -9.82 -19.29 -10.90
CA GLN A 248 -8.73 -19.28 -11.88
C GLN A 248 -7.55 -18.40 -11.45
N LYS A 249 -7.80 -17.34 -10.69
CA LYS A 249 -6.74 -16.50 -10.12
C LYS A 249 -5.97 -17.27 -9.04
N VAL A 250 -6.66 -17.98 -8.15
CA VAL A 250 -6.02 -18.78 -7.12
C VAL A 250 -5.24 -19.93 -7.74
N ALA A 251 -5.78 -20.58 -8.77
CA ALA A 251 -5.04 -21.60 -9.52
C ALA A 251 -3.73 -21.06 -10.11
N ALA A 252 -3.72 -19.81 -10.60
CA ALA A 252 -2.49 -19.16 -11.08
C ALA A 252 -1.55 -18.74 -9.94
N MET A 253 -2.09 -18.29 -8.79
CA MET A 253 -1.30 -17.97 -7.60
C MET A 253 -0.56 -19.20 -7.07
N GLU A 254 -1.18 -20.37 -7.14
CA GLU A 254 -0.60 -21.65 -6.72
C GLU A 254 0.14 -22.39 -7.82
N ALA A 255 0.10 -21.90 -9.07
CA ALA A 255 0.58 -22.61 -10.27
C ALA A 255 0.02 -24.03 -10.36
N ASN A 256 -1.26 -24.21 -9.98
CA ASN A 256 -1.97 -25.48 -10.02
C ASN A 256 -2.60 -25.69 -11.38
N TRP A 257 -2.14 -26.70 -12.12
CA TRP A 257 -2.58 -26.97 -13.49
C TRP A 257 -3.84 -27.85 -13.54
N ASN A 258 -3.94 -28.84 -12.66
CA ASN A 258 -5.03 -29.81 -12.67
C ASN A 258 -5.90 -29.72 -11.41
N THR A 259 -7.20 -29.73 -11.58
CA THR A 259 -8.14 -29.80 -10.47
C THR A 259 -8.05 -31.16 -9.79
N GLY A 260 -7.90 -31.16 -8.47
CA GLY A 260 -7.81 -32.39 -7.71
C GLY A 260 -7.64 -32.18 -6.20
N PRO A 261 -7.69 -33.27 -5.45
CA PRO A 261 -7.33 -33.28 -4.03
C PRO A 261 -5.81 -33.37 -3.85
N ASN A 262 -5.37 -33.23 -2.60
CA ASN A 262 -3.97 -33.40 -2.21
C ASN A 262 -2.98 -32.48 -2.96
N VAL A 263 -3.43 -31.24 -3.27
CA VAL A 263 -2.64 -30.28 -4.03
C VAL A 263 -1.52 -29.74 -3.13
N PRO A 264 -0.24 -29.83 -3.60
CA PRO A 264 0.91 -29.34 -2.82
C PRO A 264 0.94 -27.80 -2.78
N LEU A 265 1.49 -27.25 -1.71
CA LEU A 265 1.86 -25.84 -1.66
C LEU A 265 3.24 -25.66 -2.30
N ILE A 266 3.27 -25.07 -3.47
CA ILE A 266 4.51 -24.84 -4.22
C ILE A 266 5.20 -23.60 -3.67
N LEU A 267 6.36 -23.76 -3.05
CA LEU A 267 7.16 -22.65 -2.51
C LEU A 267 7.99 -21.97 -3.59
N PHE A 268 8.52 -22.75 -4.53
CA PHE A 268 9.34 -22.30 -5.64
C PHE A 268 9.04 -23.15 -6.87
N ALA A 269 8.85 -22.53 -8.02
CA ALA A 269 8.76 -23.19 -9.32
C ALA A 269 9.00 -22.18 -10.46
N ILE A 270 9.23 -22.70 -11.64
CA ILE A 270 9.18 -21.96 -12.90
C ILE A 270 7.98 -22.51 -13.69
N PRO A 271 6.79 -21.86 -13.59
CA PRO A 271 5.62 -22.27 -14.35
C PRO A 271 5.87 -22.15 -15.85
N ASP A 272 5.58 -23.22 -16.61
CA ASP A 272 5.64 -23.27 -18.07
C ASP A 272 4.22 -23.41 -18.62
N GLU A 273 3.66 -22.30 -19.12
CA GLU A 273 2.30 -22.26 -19.63
C GLU A 273 2.12 -23.06 -20.92
N ALA A 274 3.17 -23.20 -21.72
CA ALA A 274 3.09 -23.96 -22.97
C ALA A 274 3.05 -25.47 -22.70
N ALA A 275 3.86 -25.94 -21.73
CA ALA A 275 3.88 -27.35 -21.32
C ALA A 275 2.80 -27.68 -20.29
N LYS A 276 2.18 -26.64 -19.66
CA LYS A 276 1.21 -26.77 -18.55
C LYS A 276 1.78 -27.56 -17.37
N GLU A 277 3.03 -27.26 -17.01
CA GLU A 277 3.78 -27.90 -15.92
C GLU A 277 4.65 -26.90 -15.17
N ASN A 278 5.15 -27.32 -14.02
CA ASN A 278 6.09 -26.56 -13.23
C ASN A 278 7.48 -27.17 -13.33
N LYS A 279 8.50 -26.36 -13.65
CA LYS A 279 9.90 -26.77 -13.62
C LYS A 279 10.55 -26.39 -12.30
N LEU A 280 11.52 -27.17 -11.84
CA LEU A 280 12.29 -26.93 -10.60
C LEU A 280 11.38 -26.72 -9.39
N GLU A 281 10.38 -27.57 -9.22
CA GLU A 281 9.38 -27.45 -8.17
C GLU A 281 9.94 -27.83 -6.80
N LEU A 282 9.76 -26.95 -5.81
CA LEU A 282 9.93 -27.21 -4.39
C LEU A 282 8.58 -26.99 -3.70
N ALA A 283 8.00 -28.03 -3.14
CA ALA A 283 6.65 -27.99 -2.62
C ALA A 283 6.49 -28.72 -1.27
N ILE A 284 5.47 -28.31 -0.51
CA ILE A 284 5.00 -29.00 0.70
C ILE A 284 3.80 -29.85 0.30
N PRO A 285 3.85 -31.20 0.45
CA PRO A 285 2.73 -32.06 0.10
C PRO A 285 1.43 -31.62 0.80
N ASP A 286 0.30 -31.72 0.09
CA ASP A 286 -1.06 -31.38 0.55
C ASP A 286 -1.25 -29.93 1.04
N GLY A 287 -0.21 -29.11 1.02
CA GLY A 287 -0.20 -27.80 1.68
C GLY A 287 -1.23 -26.82 1.11
N ALA A 288 -1.43 -26.78 -0.22
CA ALA A 288 -2.44 -25.89 -0.81
C ALA A 288 -3.86 -26.37 -0.48
N SER A 289 -4.13 -27.67 -0.52
CA SER A 289 -5.42 -28.23 -0.09
C SER A 289 -5.72 -27.93 1.38
N LEU A 290 -4.72 -28.05 2.25
CA LEU A 290 -4.85 -27.74 3.69
C LEU A 290 -5.17 -26.26 3.93
N ILE A 291 -4.49 -25.34 3.26
CA ILE A 291 -4.71 -23.89 3.44
C ILE A 291 -6.04 -23.48 2.81
N LEU A 292 -6.31 -23.87 1.57
CA LEU A 292 -7.46 -23.38 0.80
C LEU A 292 -8.77 -24.09 1.11
N ARG A 293 -8.74 -25.33 1.61
CA ARG A 293 -9.92 -26.16 1.86
C ARG A 293 -9.99 -26.71 3.29
N HIS A 294 -8.99 -26.40 4.13
CA HIS A 294 -8.88 -26.92 5.51
C HIS A 294 -8.91 -28.45 5.61
N SER A 295 -8.54 -29.14 4.52
CA SER A 295 -8.49 -30.60 4.41
C SER A 295 -7.46 -31.01 3.39
N ALA A 296 -6.64 -32.01 3.70
CA ALA A 296 -5.67 -32.55 2.75
C ALA A 296 -6.36 -33.12 1.48
N SER A 297 -7.55 -33.72 1.64
CA SER A 297 -8.37 -34.23 0.52
C SER A 297 -9.27 -33.16 -0.14
N GLY A 298 -9.15 -31.90 0.28
CA GLY A 298 -9.92 -30.80 -0.29
C GLY A 298 -9.54 -30.54 -1.75
N VAL A 299 -10.55 -30.45 -2.63
CA VAL A 299 -10.34 -30.25 -4.07
C VAL A 299 -10.01 -28.79 -4.36
N VAL A 300 -8.86 -28.53 -4.96
CA VAL A 300 -8.41 -27.20 -5.41
C VAL A 300 -8.55 -27.12 -6.93
N PRO A 301 -9.14 -26.03 -7.47
CA PRO A 301 -9.30 -25.86 -8.91
C PRO A 301 -7.95 -25.69 -9.63
N GLY A 302 -7.87 -26.22 -10.85
CA GLY A 302 -6.70 -26.12 -11.71
C GLY A 302 -6.92 -25.24 -12.93
N LEU A 303 -5.85 -24.70 -13.49
CA LEU A 303 -5.87 -23.79 -14.64
C LEU A 303 -6.46 -24.42 -15.90
N ASN A 304 -6.33 -25.74 -16.06
CA ASN A 304 -6.85 -26.47 -17.23
C ASN A 304 -8.39 -26.42 -17.35
N ASP A 305 -9.10 -26.09 -16.28
CA ASP A 305 -10.56 -25.91 -16.30
C ASP A 305 -10.99 -24.55 -16.89
N TYR A 306 -10.02 -23.62 -17.11
CA TYR A 306 -10.29 -22.25 -17.57
C TYR A 306 -9.53 -21.89 -18.86
N PRO A 307 -9.65 -22.66 -19.95
CA PRO A 307 -8.89 -22.44 -21.18
C PRO A 307 -9.20 -21.05 -21.77
N GLY A 308 -8.14 -20.24 -21.97
CA GLY A 308 -8.28 -18.87 -22.49
C GLY A 308 -8.92 -17.86 -21.53
N ASN A 309 -9.25 -18.24 -20.31
CA ASN A 309 -9.89 -17.41 -19.29
C ASN A 309 -9.14 -17.43 -17.94
N HIS A 310 -7.87 -17.73 -17.94
CA HIS A 310 -6.99 -17.63 -16.78
C HIS A 310 -5.90 -16.57 -17.00
N PRO A 311 -5.37 -15.97 -15.94
CA PRO A 311 -4.29 -14.99 -16.04
C PRO A 311 -2.95 -15.65 -16.41
N PRO A 312 -1.94 -14.83 -16.83
CA PRO A 312 -0.56 -15.29 -16.96
C PRO A 312 -0.05 -15.86 -15.63
N VAL A 313 0.46 -17.09 -15.63
CA VAL A 313 0.77 -17.82 -14.40
C VAL A 313 2.04 -17.31 -13.73
N PHE A 314 3.12 -17.18 -14.50
CA PHE A 314 4.44 -16.81 -13.97
C PHE A 314 4.42 -15.52 -13.11
N PRO A 315 3.92 -14.36 -13.57
CA PRO A 315 3.94 -13.13 -12.79
C PRO A 315 2.99 -13.18 -11.59
N VAL A 316 1.87 -13.90 -11.68
CA VAL A 316 0.90 -14.04 -10.59
C VAL A 316 1.46 -14.93 -9.48
N PHE A 317 2.04 -16.07 -9.83
CA PHE A 317 2.71 -16.99 -8.91
C PHE A 317 3.83 -16.28 -8.14
N TRP A 318 4.76 -15.65 -8.86
CA TRP A 318 5.90 -15.00 -8.22
C TRP A 318 5.51 -13.75 -7.44
N GLY A 319 4.56 -12.96 -7.93
CA GLY A 319 4.02 -11.82 -7.17
C GLY A 319 3.49 -12.28 -5.81
N PHE A 320 2.69 -13.34 -5.79
CA PHE A 320 2.15 -13.90 -4.55
C PHE A 320 3.26 -14.40 -3.61
N ARG A 321 4.26 -15.14 -4.12
CA ARG A 321 5.37 -15.67 -3.31
C ARG A 321 6.23 -14.55 -2.72
N VAL A 322 6.53 -13.50 -3.47
CA VAL A 322 7.29 -12.33 -3.00
C VAL A 322 6.50 -11.60 -1.91
N MET A 323 5.19 -11.39 -2.10
CA MET A 323 4.33 -10.75 -1.08
C MET A 323 4.34 -11.53 0.23
N VAL A 324 4.05 -12.83 0.19
CA VAL A 324 3.98 -13.70 1.38
C VAL A 324 5.35 -13.83 2.04
N GLY A 325 6.41 -14.07 1.27
CA GLY A 325 7.78 -14.20 1.78
C GLY A 325 8.25 -12.91 2.47
N THR A 326 7.94 -11.74 1.89
CA THR A 326 8.21 -10.45 2.53
C THR A 326 7.43 -10.30 3.83
N GLY A 327 6.15 -10.70 3.87
CA GLY A 327 5.33 -10.68 5.08
C GLY A 327 5.91 -11.57 6.20
N LEU A 328 6.37 -12.77 5.89
CA LEU A 328 7.04 -13.65 6.86
C LEU A 328 8.36 -13.06 7.38
N LEU A 329 9.14 -12.41 6.52
CA LEU A 329 10.33 -11.69 6.92
C LEU A 329 10.00 -10.51 7.84
N MET A 330 8.93 -9.75 7.52
CA MET A 330 8.42 -8.67 8.37
C MET A 330 8.01 -9.19 9.76
N LEU A 331 7.37 -10.35 9.84
CA LEU A 331 7.02 -11.01 11.11
C LEU A 331 8.29 -11.32 11.93
N ALA A 332 9.26 -11.98 11.32
CA ALA A 332 10.49 -12.37 12.01
C ALA A 332 11.27 -11.14 12.52
N VAL A 333 11.42 -10.10 11.69
CA VAL A 333 12.17 -8.89 12.05
C VAL A 333 11.45 -8.08 13.11
N SER A 334 10.13 -7.84 12.97
CA SER A 334 9.37 -7.03 13.94
C SER A 334 9.27 -7.69 15.31
N TRP A 335 9.07 -9.02 15.37
CA TRP A 335 9.01 -9.75 16.64
C TRP A 335 10.38 -9.83 17.31
N SER A 336 11.45 -10.05 16.54
CA SER A 336 12.81 -9.98 17.06
C SER A 336 13.13 -8.61 17.64
N ALA A 337 12.82 -7.52 16.91
CA ALA A 337 13.04 -6.15 17.38
C ALA A 337 12.20 -5.84 18.63
N ALA A 338 10.91 -6.23 18.64
CA ALA A 338 10.03 -6.06 19.79
C ALA A 338 10.54 -6.81 21.04
N PHE A 339 11.05 -8.03 20.86
CA PHE A 339 11.67 -8.80 21.96
C PHE A 339 12.86 -8.07 22.57
N PHE A 340 13.80 -7.59 21.76
CA PHE A 340 14.98 -6.89 22.27
C PHE A 340 14.62 -5.56 22.93
N LEU A 341 13.71 -4.77 22.31
CA LEU A 341 13.27 -3.48 22.87
C LEU A 341 12.51 -3.65 24.20
N LYS A 342 11.70 -4.74 24.34
CA LYS A 342 10.92 -4.99 25.55
C LYS A 342 11.78 -5.57 26.69
N ARG A 343 12.69 -6.49 26.37
CA ARG A 343 13.45 -7.25 27.39
C ARG A 343 14.78 -6.61 27.74
N ARG A 344 15.48 -6.00 26.78
CA ARG A 344 16.83 -5.45 26.95
C ARG A 344 16.90 -3.95 26.83
N HIS A 345 15.83 -3.28 26.54
CA HIS A 345 15.74 -1.82 26.30
C HIS A 345 16.78 -1.31 25.29
N SER A 346 17.26 -2.18 24.41
CA SER A 346 18.30 -1.90 23.42
C SER A 346 18.01 -2.60 22.10
N LEU A 347 18.59 -2.10 21.02
CA LEU A 347 18.50 -2.71 19.69
C LEU A 347 19.89 -3.21 19.28
N PRO A 348 20.09 -4.52 19.05
CA PRO A 348 21.36 -5.03 18.56
C PRO A 348 21.73 -4.41 17.21
N LYS A 349 23.01 -4.03 17.04
CA LYS A 349 23.48 -3.43 15.77
C LYS A 349 23.15 -4.25 14.52
N PRO A 350 23.35 -5.58 14.48
CA PRO A 350 23.00 -6.36 13.29
C PRO A 350 21.50 -6.28 12.94
N LEU A 351 20.64 -6.29 13.97
CA LEU A 351 19.20 -6.16 13.76
C LEU A 351 18.84 -4.74 13.27
N ALA A 352 19.47 -3.70 13.82
CA ALA A 352 19.30 -2.34 13.32
C ALA A 352 19.74 -2.20 11.86
N MET A 353 20.87 -2.83 11.48
CA MET A 353 21.33 -2.85 10.08
C MET A 353 20.35 -3.56 9.14
N LEU A 354 19.73 -4.65 9.58
CA LEU A 354 18.70 -5.36 8.83
C LEU A 354 17.40 -4.51 8.69
N MET A 355 17.03 -3.76 9.73
CA MET A 355 15.83 -2.93 9.72
C MET A 355 15.92 -1.77 8.72
N VAL A 356 17.11 -1.28 8.37
CA VAL A 356 17.26 -0.17 7.41
C VAL A 356 16.70 -0.54 6.03
N PRO A 357 17.14 -1.59 5.33
CA PRO A 357 16.52 -1.97 4.06
C PRO A 357 15.07 -2.41 4.22
N MET A 358 14.68 -2.95 5.38
CA MET A 358 13.29 -3.30 5.67
C MET A 358 12.36 -2.08 5.72
N ALA A 359 12.87 -0.86 5.77
CA ALA A 359 12.06 0.36 5.61
C ALA A 359 11.22 0.37 4.34
N LEU A 360 11.68 -0.32 3.28
CA LEU A 360 11.01 -0.42 1.97
C LEU A 360 10.23 -1.74 1.79
N SER A 361 10.26 -2.64 2.78
CA SER A 361 9.61 -3.95 2.67
C SER A 361 8.11 -3.87 2.45
N GLY A 362 7.44 -2.86 3.03
CA GLY A 362 6.01 -2.62 2.80
C GLY A 362 5.70 -2.27 1.35
N TRP A 363 6.54 -1.50 0.69
CA TRP A 363 6.40 -1.20 -0.74
C TRP A 363 6.59 -2.46 -1.60
N LEU A 364 7.61 -3.25 -1.30
CA LEU A 364 7.84 -4.52 -2.01
C LEU A 364 6.63 -5.45 -1.90
N ALA A 365 6.13 -5.66 -0.69
CA ALA A 365 4.95 -6.51 -0.46
C ALA A 365 3.69 -5.96 -1.14
N THR A 366 3.47 -4.63 -1.06
CA THR A 366 2.31 -3.98 -1.69
C THR A 366 2.35 -4.10 -3.22
N LEU A 367 3.50 -3.84 -3.86
CA LEU A 367 3.63 -3.97 -5.31
C LEU A 367 3.45 -5.42 -5.76
N ALA A 368 4.07 -6.37 -5.06
CA ALA A 368 3.93 -7.79 -5.36
C ALA A 368 2.47 -8.26 -5.24
N GLY A 369 1.77 -7.84 -4.17
CA GLY A 369 0.35 -8.12 -3.98
C GLY A 369 -0.54 -7.44 -5.01
N TRP A 370 -0.21 -6.21 -5.40
CA TRP A 370 -0.93 -5.50 -6.45
C TRP A 370 -0.80 -6.21 -7.81
N TYR A 371 0.40 -6.64 -8.18
CA TYR A 371 0.61 -7.42 -9.40
C TYR A 371 -0.12 -8.75 -9.37
N THR A 372 -0.12 -9.45 -8.24
CA THR A 372 -0.92 -10.66 -8.05
C THR A 372 -2.41 -10.39 -8.31
N THR A 373 -2.91 -9.29 -7.78
CA THR A 373 -4.33 -8.91 -7.91
C THR A 373 -4.71 -8.51 -9.33
N GLU A 374 -3.95 -7.63 -9.97
CA GLU A 374 -4.33 -6.99 -11.23
C GLU A 374 -3.91 -7.80 -12.47
N ILE A 375 -2.74 -8.41 -12.44
CA ILE A 375 -2.37 -9.39 -13.47
C ILE A 375 -3.26 -10.63 -13.32
N GLY A 376 -3.55 -11.03 -12.07
CA GLY A 376 -4.45 -12.14 -11.76
C GLY A 376 -5.91 -11.93 -12.17
N ARG A 377 -6.31 -10.72 -12.57
CA ARG A 377 -7.64 -10.45 -13.14
C ARG A 377 -7.69 -10.68 -14.64
N GLN A 378 -6.55 -10.68 -15.33
CA GLN A 378 -6.52 -10.84 -16.78
C GLN A 378 -7.16 -12.18 -17.22
N PRO A 379 -7.84 -12.22 -18.38
CA PRO A 379 -7.88 -11.17 -19.42
C PRO A 379 -8.89 -10.03 -19.19
N TRP A 380 -9.55 -10.00 -18.04
CA TRP A 380 -10.61 -9.03 -17.73
C TRP A 380 -10.05 -7.70 -17.20
N LEU A 381 -10.63 -6.59 -17.64
CA LEU A 381 -10.53 -5.29 -17.00
C LEU A 381 -11.62 -5.14 -15.93
N VAL A 382 -12.85 -5.57 -16.24
CA VAL A 382 -13.94 -5.76 -15.28
C VAL A 382 -14.46 -7.17 -15.47
N THR A 383 -14.36 -7.99 -14.46
CA THR A 383 -14.64 -9.44 -14.54
C THR A 383 -16.03 -9.72 -15.13
N GLY A 384 -16.10 -10.48 -16.21
CA GLY A 384 -17.36 -10.84 -16.88
C GLY A 384 -18.04 -9.70 -17.65
N VAL A 385 -17.54 -8.46 -17.60
CA VAL A 385 -18.17 -7.28 -18.20
C VAL A 385 -17.34 -6.71 -19.36
N LEU A 386 -16.04 -6.55 -19.14
CA LEU A 386 -15.14 -5.88 -20.09
C LEU A 386 -13.77 -6.53 -20.10
N LYS A 387 -13.31 -7.00 -21.24
CA LYS A 387 -11.93 -7.48 -21.42
C LYS A 387 -10.99 -6.30 -21.61
N THR A 388 -9.74 -6.48 -21.19
CA THR A 388 -8.70 -5.44 -21.32
C THR A 388 -8.45 -5.05 -22.77
N ALA A 389 -8.51 -6.03 -23.69
CA ALA A 389 -8.33 -5.76 -25.12
C ALA A 389 -9.41 -4.87 -25.74
N ASP A 390 -10.65 -4.92 -25.20
CA ASP A 390 -11.79 -4.18 -25.72
C ASP A 390 -11.88 -2.73 -25.16
N ALA A 391 -10.99 -2.38 -24.22
CA ALA A 391 -11.01 -1.08 -23.54
C ALA A 391 -9.97 -0.10 -24.07
N VAL A 392 -9.00 -0.57 -24.87
CA VAL A 392 -7.86 0.25 -25.33
C VAL A 392 -8.31 1.28 -26.37
N GLY A 393 -7.77 2.50 -26.27
CA GLY A 393 -8.05 3.59 -27.19
C GLY A 393 -7.31 3.49 -28.54
N PRO A 394 -7.71 4.28 -29.53
CA PRO A 394 -7.12 4.28 -30.87
C PRO A 394 -5.79 5.04 -30.97
N VAL A 395 -5.06 5.20 -29.86
CA VAL A 395 -3.81 5.93 -29.81
C VAL A 395 -2.71 5.12 -30.48
N ALA A 396 -1.94 5.75 -31.38
CA ALA A 396 -0.84 5.07 -32.07
C ALA A 396 0.23 4.59 -31.09
N GLY A 397 0.73 3.37 -31.26
CA GLY A 397 1.72 2.76 -30.38
C GLY A 397 3.01 3.57 -30.22
N SER A 398 3.41 4.36 -31.24
CA SER A 398 4.57 5.26 -31.16
C SER A 398 4.37 6.39 -30.13
N HIS A 399 3.17 6.95 -30.03
CA HIS A 399 2.85 7.99 -29.04
C HIS A 399 2.82 7.42 -27.63
N VAL A 400 2.22 6.23 -27.46
CA VAL A 400 2.22 5.53 -26.18
C VAL A 400 3.65 5.18 -25.74
N ALA A 401 4.51 4.71 -26.66
CA ALA A 401 5.90 4.40 -26.37
C ALA A 401 6.69 5.64 -25.93
N LEU A 402 6.50 6.78 -26.60
CA LEU A 402 7.16 8.04 -26.24
C LEU A 402 6.74 8.51 -24.84
N THR A 403 5.43 8.55 -24.57
CA THR A 403 4.93 8.97 -23.25
C THR A 403 5.33 8.00 -22.13
N LEU A 404 5.36 6.69 -22.41
CA LEU A 404 5.87 5.69 -21.48
C LEU A 404 7.34 5.95 -21.13
N ALA A 405 8.19 6.19 -22.12
CA ALA A 405 9.61 6.49 -21.89
C ALA A 405 9.78 7.75 -21.01
N ILE A 406 9.04 8.80 -21.29
CA ILE A 406 9.05 10.04 -20.48
C ILE A 406 8.61 9.75 -19.04
N TYR A 407 7.53 8.99 -18.84
CA TYR A 407 7.03 8.64 -17.50
C TYR A 407 8.04 7.80 -16.71
N LEU A 408 8.65 6.79 -17.34
CA LEU A 408 9.66 5.95 -16.67
C LEU A 408 10.87 6.78 -16.22
N ILE A 409 11.39 7.65 -17.08
CA ILE A 409 12.51 8.54 -16.70
C ILE A 409 12.11 9.44 -15.53
N LEU A 410 10.95 10.10 -15.65
CA LEU A 410 10.45 11.00 -14.61
C LEU A 410 10.25 10.26 -13.27
N TYR A 411 9.60 9.09 -13.27
CA TYR A 411 9.33 8.33 -12.05
C TYR A 411 10.62 7.83 -11.39
N VAL A 412 11.62 7.41 -12.16
CA VAL A 412 12.93 7.03 -11.61
C VAL A 412 13.59 8.22 -10.93
N VAL A 413 13.63 9.39 -11.59
CA VAL A 413 14.22 10.62 -11.03
C VAL A 413 13.45 11.03 -9.75
N LEU A 414 12.13 11.04 -9.77
CA LEU A 414 11.32 11.40 -8.64
C LEU A 414 11.50 10.41 -7.47
N LEU A 415 11.57 9.10 -7.73
CA LEU A 415 11.78 8.09 -6.72
C LEU A 415 13.15 8.21 -6.04
N ILE A 416 14.22 8.38 -6.84
CA ILE A 416 15.57 8.59 -6.31
C ILE A 416 15.59 9.86 -5.45
N THR A 417 14.98 10.95 -5.92
CA THR A 417 14.90 12.21 -5.19
C THR A 417 14.11 12.01 -3.88
N TYR A 418 12.97 11.34 -3.93
CA TYR A 418 12.15 11.04 -2.75
C TYR A 418 12.94 10.24 -1.70
N LEU A 419 13.60 9.16 -2.10
CA LEU A 419 14.43 8.34 -1.20
C LEU A 419 15.60 9.14 -0.64
N GLY A 420 16.26 9.97 -1.46
CA GLY A 420 17.31 10.88 -1.03
C GLY A 420 16.82 11.87 0.03
N VAL A 421 15.62 12.44 -0.14
CA VAL A 421 15.02 13.34 0.85
C VAL A 421 14.67 12.61 2.15
N LEU A 422 14.13 11.38 2.09
CA LEU A 422 13.86 10.58 3.28
C LEU A 422 15.12 10.33 4.10
N VAL A 423 16.21 9.90 3.44
CA VAL A 423 17.51 9.68 4.10
C VAL A 423 18.05 11.00 4.66
N HIS A 424 17.99 12.08 3.88
CA HIS A 424 18.41 13.41 4.34
C HIS A 424 17.65 13.86 5.59
N LEU A 425 16.31 13.71 5.61
CA LEU A 425 15.50 14.05 6.78
C LEU A 425 15.87 13.22 8.02
N ALA A 426 16.13 11.92 7.83
CA ALA A 426 16.55 11.03 8.90
C ALA A 426 17.93 11.43 9.45
N LEU A 427 18.93 11.65 8.59
CA LEU A 427 20.28 12.04 9.00
C LEU A 427 20.32 13.44 9.61
N LYS A 428 19.54 14.39 9.10
CA LYS A 428 19.38 15.72 9.70
C LYS A 428 18.78 15.60 11.11
N ALA A 429 17.71 14.82 11.27
CA ALA A 429 17.10 14.60 12.58
C ALA A 429 18.06 13.87 13.54
N ALA A 430 18.93 12.99 13.05
CA ALA A 430 19.97 12.34 13.87
C ALA A 430 21.01 13.35 14.36
N LYS A 431 21.40 14.30 13.52
CA LYS A 431 22.37 15.36 13.86
C LYS A 431 21.77 16.36 14.85
N ASP A 432 20.51 16.77 14.63
CA ASP A 432 19.83 17.78 15.46
C ASP A 432 19.41 17.21 16.83
N GLY A 433 19.12 15.92 16.92
CA GLY A 433 18.64 15.24 18.12
C GLY A 433 17.39 15.91 18.71
N ASP A 434 17.30 15.97 20.04
CA ASP A 434 16.23 16.69 20.77
C ASP A 434 16.63 18.13 21.16
N THR A 435 17.75 18.65 20.66
CA THR A 435 18.27 19.97 21.01
C THR A 435 17.63 21.09 20.20
N SER A 436 17.14 20.80 18.98
CA SER A 436 16.47 21.80 18.16
C SER A 436 15.16 22.29 18.81
N PRO A 437 14.89 23.61 18.82
CA PRO A 437 13.61 24.12 19.29
C PRO A 437 12.45 23.55 18.44
N LEU A 438 11.30 23.31 19.07
CA LEU A 438 10.09 22.96 18.33
C LEU A 438 9.74 24.07 17.34
N PRO A 439 9.30 23.76 16.12
CA PRO A 439 8.91 24.76 15.14
C PRO A 439 7.94 25.79 15.74
N GLY A 440 8.30 27.08 15.63
CA GLY A 440 7.55 28.20 16.21
C GLY A 440 7.88 28.52 17.68
N VAL A 441 8.84 27.85 18.33
CA VAL A 441 9.45 28.33 19.59
C VAL A 441 10.56 29.32 19.21
N LEU A 442 10.25 30.60 19.13
CA LEU A 442 11.27 31.64 19.28
C LEU A 442 11.88 31.40 20.66
N ASN A 443 13.22 31.36 20.75
CA ASN A 443 13.94 31.25 22.00
C ASN A 443 13.41 32.36 22.95
N ALA A 444 12.62 31.98 23.95
CA ALA A 444 12.50 32.83 25.11
C ALA A 444 13.92 32.93 25.68
N PRO A 445 14.48 34.13 25.94
CA PRO A 445 15.75 34.23 26.58
C PRO A 445 15.66 33.43 27.89
N MET A 446 16.63 32.53 28.11
CA MET A 446 16.75 31.88 29.40
C MET A 446 16.79 33.00 30.45
N SER A 447 15.75 33.06 31.27
CA SER A 447 15.79 33.89 32.47
C SER A 447 17.00 33.41 33.27
N GLN A 448 18.04 34.22 33.32
CA GLN A 448 19.13 34.03 34.27
C GLN A 448 18.50 33.89 35.66
N PRO A 449 18.88 32.89 36.45
CA PRO A 449 18.49 32.88 37.86
C PRO A 449 18.93 34.18 38.46
N ALA A 450 17.99 34.91 39.05
CA ALA A 450 18.30 36.11 39.83
C ALA A 450 19.41 35.76 40.84
N ALA A 451 20.58 36.40 40.71
CA ALA A 451 21.60 36.36 41.71
C ALA A 451 20.96 36.90 42.98
N GLY A 452 20.87 36.05 44.01
CA GLY A 452 20.35 36.45 45.30
C GLY A 452 21.18 37.59 45.93
N GLU A 453 20.45 38.55 46.42
CA GLU A 453 20.88 39.34 47.56
C GLU A 453 20.37 38.70 48.85
#